data_b202173af8f0d08450b8508917bef278
#
_entry.id   b202173af8f0d08450b8508917bef278
#
_cell.length_a   1.000
_cell.length_b   1.000
_cell.length_c   1.000
_cell.angle_alpha   90.00
_cell.angle_beta   90.00
_cell.angle_gamma   90.00
#
_symmetry.space_group_name_H-M   'P 1'
#
loop_
_entity.id
_entity.type
_entity.pdbx_description
1 polymer ?
#
loop_
_entity_poly.entity_id
_entity_poly.type
_entity_poly.pdbx_seq_one_letter_code
_entity_poly.pdbx_strand_id
1 'polypeptide(L)'
;MKLRELLPDAAIDANHAGIEIAGVSADSRKIKPGFLFVAIAGAKADGVHFAKLAAAAGCVAVAAEQHPGGLPDTVAFVPVKNARRALALAAAKFYSRQPRTIAAVTGTSGKTSVAAFTRQIWTALGMQAASIGTVGVVSPKGEKYGSLTTPDPVELHRTLDQLAAEGVTHLALEASSHGLDQHRLDGVRIAAGAFTNLSRDHLDYHPTIEAYLAAKLRLFDALIAPGGTAVIGVDDCYAGQVVEAAKKRGLKIFTVGEQGSDIKLAGGVIDGFAQAVTIAHGGKTYKIKLPLVGGFQVQNAAVAAGLAIATGAEPARVFAALEKLTGAKGRLENVGTRNGAPIFIDYAHKPDALAKALQALRPYASGKLAVVFGAGGDRDTGKRPIMGRIATENADRVIVTDDNPRSENPTAIRAAILAAAPGATDIGDRAEAIHKAIADLKSGDVLLIAGKGHETGQIIGDKIVPFSDHGAVAAALQGKVA
;
A
#
# COMPACT_ATOMS: atom_id res chain seq x y z
N MET A 1 -21.89 -15.16 18.60
CA MET A 1 -21.15 -14.38 19.65
C MET A 1 -22.14 -13.39 20.25
N LYS A 2 -22.17 -13.23 21.58
CA LYS A 2 -23.13 -12.33 22.22
C LYS A 2 -22.77 -10.85 21.99
N LEU A 3 -23.81 -10.01 21.88
CA LEU A 3 -23.64 -8.56 21.61
C LEU A 3 -22.73 -7.89 22.66
N ARG A 4 -22.86 -8.22 23.95
CA ARG A 4 -22.00 -7.71 25.03
C ARG A 4 -20.53 -8.12 24.87
N GLU A 5 -20.28 -9.33 24.40
CA GLU A 5 -18.92 -9.80 24.16
C GLU A 5 -18.27 -9.05 22.99
N LEU A 6 -19.09 -8.72 21.99
CA LEU A 6 -18.64 -8.02 20.79
C LEU A 6 -18.32 -6.54 21.05
N LEU A 7 -19.15 -5.87 21.87
CA LEU A 7 -19.01 -4.45 22.20
C LEU A 7 -18.95 -4.25 23.75
N PRO A 8 -17.88 -4.69 24.43
CA PRO A 8 -17.81 -4.71 25.89
C PRO A 8 -17.80 -3.33 26.53
N ASP A 9 -17.28 -2.33 25.80
CA ASP A 9 -17.15 -0.95 26.27
C ASP A 9 -18.41 -0.09 26.00
N ALA A 10 -19.42 -0.66 25.32
CA ALA A 10 -20.67 0.02 25.02
C ALA A 10 -21.70 -0.12 26.15
N ALA A 11 -22.51 0.90 26.34
CA ALA A 11 -23.66 0.85 27.24
C ALA A 11 -24.79 0.05 26.56
N ILE A 12 -24.87 -1.25 26.87
CA ILE A 12 -25.88 -2.15 26.32
C ILE A 12 -26.92 -2.44 27.38
N ASP A 13 -28.20 -2.27 27.03
CA ASP A 13 -29.31 -2.66 27.89
C ASP A 13 -29.20 -4.15 28.27
N ALA A 14 -29.52 -4.45 29.54
CA ALA A 14 -29.41 -5.82 30.06
C ALA A 14 -30.25 -6.84 29.26
N ASN A 15 -31.41 -6.42 28.75
CA ASN A 15 -32.30 -7.26 27.94
C ASN A 15 -31.69 -7.58 26.55
N HIS A 16 -30.79 -6.75 26.06
CA HIS A 16 -30.15 -6.91 24.74
C HIS A 16 -28.75 -7.53 24.81
N ALA A 17 -28.15 -7.61 26.00
CA ALA A 17 -26.78 -8.07 26.21
C ALA A 17 -26.51 -9.48 25.69
N GLY A 18 -27.54 -10.36 25.75
CA GLY A 18 -27.49 -11.74 25.33
C GLY A 18 -27.82 -12.00 23.85
N ILE A 19 -28.14 -10.99 23.05
CA ILE A 19 -28.47 -11.16 21.63
C ILE A 19 -27.28 -11.80 20.90
N GLU A 20 -27.56 -12.88 20.18
CA GLU A 20 -26.55 -13.56 19.36
C GLU A 20 -26.34 -12.82 18.04
N ILE A 21 -25.08 -12.48 17.76
CA ILE A 21 -24.66 -11.79 16.55
C ILE A 21 -24.02 -12.79 15.58
N ALA A 22 -24.59 -12.89 14.37
CA ALA A 22 -24.14 -13.77 13.30
C ALA A 22 -23.13 -13.11 12.34
N GLY A 23 -22.96 -11.80 12.39
CA GLY A 23 -22.03 -11.06 11.56
C GLY A 23 -22.03 -9.57 11.87
N VAL A 24 -21.05 -8.85 11.31
CA VAL A 24 -20.87 -7.41 11.51
C VAL A 24 -20.70 -6.73 10.16
N SER A 25 -21.38 -5.60 9.92
CA SER A 25 -21.21 -4.78 8.71
C SER A 25 -21.54 -3.32 8.95
N ALA A 26 -20.88 -2.42 8.20
CA ALA A 26 -21.29 -1.02 8.04
C ALA A 26 -21.97 -0.77 6.67
N ASP A 27 -22.10 -1.77 5.82
CA ASP A 27 -22.80 -1.68 4.54
C ASP A 27 -24.17 -2.34 4.66
N SER A 28 -25.25 -1.55 4.62
CA SER A 28 -26.63 -2.02 4.73
C SER A 28 -27.02 -3.07 3.68
N ARG A 29 -26.38 -3.04 2.49
CA ARG A 29 -26.59 -4.00 1.40
C ARG A 29 -26.00 -5.40 1.70
N LYS A 30 -25.07 -5.48 2.66
CA LYS A 30 -24.40 -6.72 3.08
C LYS A 30 -25.02 -7.31 4.36
N ILE A 31 -26.04 -6.67 4.92
CA ILE A 31 -26.75 -7.15 6.11
C ILE A 31 -27.49 -8.45 5.80
N LYS A 32 -27.42 -9.37 6.74
CA LYS A 32 -28.16 -10.63 6.79
C LYS A 32 -28.85 -10.78 8.15
N PRO A 33 -29.84 -11.65 8.29
CA PRO A 33 -30.47 -11.91 9.58
C PRO A 33 -29.43 -12.22 10.68
N GLY A 34 -29.62 -11.60 11.85
CA GLY A 34 -28.73 -11.76 12.99
C GLY A 34 -27.49 -10.87 12.99
N PHE A 35 -27.30 -9.95 12.03
CA PHE A 35 -26.13 -9.08 11.97
C PHE A 35 -26.22 -7.88 12.92
N LEU A 36 -25.03 -7.42 13.36
CA LEU A 36 -24.82 -6.09 13.90
C LEU A 36 -24.55 -5.12 12.72
N PHE A 37 -25.37 -4.10 12.59
CA PHE A 37 -25.11 -2.97 11.71
C PHE A 37 -24.40 -1.85 12.46
N VAL A 38 -23.28 -1.35 11.98
CA VAL A 38 -22.59 -0.19 12.56
C VAL A 38 -22.79 1.00 11.63
N ALA A 39 -23.59 1.97 12.05
CA ALA A 39 -23.89 3.17 11.29
C ALA A 39 -22.75 4.18 11.43
N ILE A 40 -22.01 4.39 10.35
CA ILE A 40 -20.86 5.30 10.29
C ILE A 40 -21.23 6.55 9.50
N ALA A 41 -20.97 7.72 10.05
CA ALA A 41 -21.06 8.98 9.32
C ALA A 41 -19.99 9.00 8.20
N GLY A 42 -20.45 9.04 6.95
CA GLY A 42 -19.60 9.07 5.75
C GLY A 42 -19.54 10.47 5.12
N ALA A 43 -18.56 10.71 4.25
CA ALA A 43 -18.40 11.99 3.54
C ALA A 43 -19.56 12.30 2.56
N LYS A 44 -20.24 11.27 2.03
CA LYS A 44 -21.33 11.42 1.04
C LYS A 44 -22.72 11.12 1.60
N ALA A 45 -22.79 10.31 2.66
CA ALA A 45 -24.05 9.94 3.30
C ALA A 45 -23.80 9.53 4.74
N ASP A 46 -24.73 9.87 5.64
CA ASP A 46 -24.68 9.42 7.03
C ASP A 46 -25.27 8.00 7.09
N GLY A 47 -24.50 7.08 7.67
CA GLY A 47 -24.89 5.68 7.89
C GLY A 47 -26.16 5.53 8.74
N VAL A 48 -26.47 6.49 9.57
CA VAL A 48 -27.70 6.55 10.39
C VAL A 48 -28.96 6.46 9.51
N HIS A 49 -28.96 7.07 8.34
CA HIS A 49 -30.09 6.99 7.39
C HIS A 49 -30.35 5.59 6.83
N PHE A 50 -29.34 4.71 6.88
CA PHE A 50 -29.47 3.32 6.41
C PHE A 50 -29.85 2.34 7.51
N ALA A 51 -30.00 2.79 8.76
CA ALA A 51 -30.34 1.91 9.89
C ALA A 51 -31.68 1.20 9.70
N LYS A 52 -32.71 1.90 9.16
CA LYS A 52 -34.02 1.29 8.86
C LYS A 52 -33.93 0.22 7.77
N LEU A 53 -33.09 0.45 6.75
CA LEU A 53 -32.86 -0.55 5.68
C LEU A 53 -32.13 -1.78 6.24
N ALA A 54 -31.17 -1.57 7.13
CA ALA A 54 -30.45 -2.64 7.80
C ALA A 54 -31.42 -3.45 8.71
N ALA A 55 -32.32 -2.78 9.44
CA ALA A 55 -33.36 -3.44 10.24
C ALA A 55 -34.29 -4.27 9.36
N ALA A 56 -34.76 -3.73 8.25
CA ALA A 56 -35.60 -4.47 7.29
C ALA A 56 -34.87 -5.66 6.65
N ALA A 57 -33.53 -5.60 6.53
CA ALA A 57 -32.70 -6.71 6.05
C ALA A 57 -32.38 -7.75 7.17
N GLY A 58 -32.88 -7.54 8.39
CA GLY A 58 -32.80 -8.50 9.50
C GLY A 58 -31.63 -8.29 10.45
N CYS A 59 -31.02 -7.08 10.52
CA CYS A 59 -30.09 -6.83 11.61
C CYS A 59 -30.83 -6.89 12.96
N VAL A 60 -30.15 -7.38 13.99
CA VAL A 60 -30.71 -7.51 15.35
C VAL A 60 -30.18 -6.44 16.29
N ALA A 61 -29.17 -5.71 15.89
CA ALA A 61 -28.61 -4.59 16.63
C ALA A 61 -28.04 -3.51 15.69
N VAL A 62 -28.14 -2.25 16.11
CA VAL A 62 -27.55 -1.09 15.44
C VAL A 62 -26.65 -0.37 16.42
N ALA A 63 -25.36 -0.21 16.09
CA ALA A 63 -24.42 0.62 16.83
C ALA A 63 -24.20 1.95 16.10
N ALA A 64 -24.34 3.09 16.79
CA ALA A 64 -24.13 4.41 16.23
C ALA A 64 -23.76 5.43 17.31
N GLU A 65 -23.21 6.58 16.89
CA GLU A 65 -22.89 7.71 17.79
C GLU A 65 -24.14 8.46 18.20
N GLN A 66 -25.18 8.45 17.37
CA GLN A 66 -26.49 9.05 17.62
C GLN A 66 -27.60 8.03 17.34
N HIS A 67 -28.70 8.14 18.08
CA HIS A 67 -29.87 7.27 17.87
C HIS A 67 -30.50 7.54 16.51
N PRO A 68 -30.64 6.50 15.64
CA PRO A 68 -31.09 6.70 14.25
C PRO A 68 -32.57 7.04 14.10
N GLY A 69 -33.35 6.99 15.17
CA GLY A 69 -34.79 7.22 15.15
C GLY A 69 -35.58 6.18 14.33
N GLY A 70 -36.74 5.77 14.82
CA GLY A 70 -37.66 4.86 14.11
C GLY A 70 -37.09 3.48 13.82
N LEU A 71 -36.23 2.97 14.70
CA LEU A 71 -35.86 1.56 14.73
C LEU A 71 -37.05 0.75 15.30
N PRO A 72 -37.32 -0.46 14.78
CA PRO A 72 -38.25 -1.41 15.42
C PRO A 72 -37.79 -1.76 16.84
N ASP A 73 -38.72 -1.96 17.77
CA ASP A 73 -38.43 -2.37 19.15
C ASP A 73 -37.68 -3.71 19.25
N THR A 74 -37.73 -4.51 18.18
CA THR A 74 -37.00 -5.79 18.07
C THR A 74 -35.53 -5.64 17.74
N VAL A 75 -35.06 -4.43 17.42
CA VAL A 75 -33.67 -4.12 17.06
C VAL A 75 -33.01 -3.33 18.19
N ALA A 76 -31.99 -3.91 18.80
CA ALA A 76 -31.25 -3.25 19.88
C ALA A 76 -30.47 -2.04 19.37
N PHE A 77 -30.61 -0.91 20.02
CA PHE A 77 -29.73 0.25 19.80
C PHE A 77 -28.57 0.19 20.80
N VAL A 78 -27.34 0.40 20.27
CA VAL A 78 -26.11 0.43 21.07
C VAL A 78 -25.38 1.76 20.82
N PRO A 79 -25.43 2.69 21.78
CA PRO A 79 -24.67 3.95 21.68
C PRO A 79 -23.17 3.69 21.78
N VAL A 80 -22.40 4.25 20.84
CA VAL A 80 -20.93 4.16 20.82
C VAL A 80 -20.32 5.56 20.67
N LYS A 81 -19.14 5.78 21.28
CA LYS A 81 -18.45 7.07 21.20
C LYS A 81 -17.79 7.33 19.84
N ASN A 82 -17.38 6.27 19.13
CA ASN A 82 -16.76 6.33 17.82
C ASN A 82 -17.17 5.07 17.04
N ALA A 83 -18.06 5.24 16.08
CA ALA A 83 -18.63 4.13 15.31
C ALA A 83 -17.58 3.41 14.44
N ARG A 84 -16.59 4.14 13.90
CA ARG A 84 -15.50 3.54 13.11
C ARG A 84 -14.65 2.61 13.97
N ARG A 85 -14.25 3.08 15.17
CA ARG A 85 -13.49 2.27 16.12
C ARG A 85 -14.31 1.09 16.64
N ALA A 86 -15.58 1.30 16.93
CA ALA A 86 -16.49 0.24 17.37
C ALA A 86 -16.61 -0.87 16.32
N LEU A 87 -16.75 -0.52 15.04
CA LEU A 87 -16.76 -1.49 13.94
C LEU A 87 -15.48 -2.31 13.89
N ALA A 88 -14.32 -1.66 13.97
CA ALA A 88 -13.03 -2.34 13.88
C ALA A 88 -12.82 -3.30 15.05
N LEU A 89 -13.11 -2.87 16.28
CA LEU A 89 -12.99 -3.72 17.46
C LEU A 89 -14.01 -4.88 17.49
N ALA A 90 -15.24 -4.63 17.02
CA ALA A 90 -16.23 -5.68 16.85
C ALA A 90 -15.77 -6.71 15.80
N ALA A 91 -15.27 -6.26 14.66
CA ALA A 91 -14.72 -7.15 13.62
C ALA A 91 -13.52 -7.97 14.14
N ALA A 92 -12.62 -7.33 14.91
CA ALA A 92 -11.47 -8.01 15.52
C ALA A 92 -11.85 -9.10 16.50
N LYS A 93 -12.97 -8.94 17.22
CA LYS A 93 -13.50 -9.97 18.13
C LYS A 93 -14.25 -11.07 17.39
N PHE A 94 -15.03 -10.68 16.40
CA PHE A 94 -15.79 -11.62 15.58
C PHE A 94 -14.86 -12.55 14.77
N TYR A 95 -13.80 -11.98 14.17
CA TYR A 95 -12.72 -12.69 13.48
C TYR A 95 -11.45 -12.68 14.36
N SER A 96 -11.40 -13.57 15.34
CA SER A 96 -10.47 -13.45 16.46
C SER A 96 -9.04 -13.92 16.17
N ARG A 97 -8.83 -14.74 15.13
CA ARG A 97 -7.51 -15.25 14.77
C ARG A 97 -6.72 -14.19 14.01
N GLN A 98 -5.43 -14.07 14.32
CA GLN A 98 -4.50 -13.20 13.61
C GLN A 98 -3.14 -13.89 13.50
N PRO A 99 -2.33 -13.65 12.46
CA PRO A 99 -0.93 -14.06 12.44
C PRO A 99 -0.22 -13.66 13.73
N ARG A 100 0.66 -14.53 14.22
CA ARG A 100 1.34 -14.31 15.52
C ARG A 100 2.16 -13.03 15.55
N THR A 101 2.79 -12.67 14.42
CA THR A 101 3.65 -11.50 14.28
C THR A 101 3.11 -10.61 13.16
N ILE A 102 2.69 -9.40 13.51
CA ILE A 102 2.23 -8.42 12.53
C ILE A 102 3.12 -7.18 12.63
N ALA A 103 3.71 -6.79 11.51
CA ALA A 103 4.40 -5.52 11.36
C ALA A 103 3.61 -4.62 10.41
N ALA A 104 3.49 -3.33 10.74
CA ALA A 104 2.80 -2.35 9.93
C ALA A 104 3.77 -1.26 9.45
N VAL A 105 3.54 -0.70 8.26
CA VAL A 105 4.36 0.39 7.72
C VAL A 105 3.50 1.55 7.25
N THR A 106 3.87 2.77 7.68
CA THR A 106 3.28 4.01 7.22
C THR A 106 4.33 4.96 6.64
N GLY A 107 3.88 5.99 5.96
CA GLY A 107 4.68 7.01 5.29
C GLY A 107 3.97 7.52 4.03
N THR A 108 4.53 8.49 3.33
CA THR A 108 3.99 8.92 2.03
C THR A 108 4.37 7.90 0.95
N SER A 109 5.64 7.61 0.80
CA SER A 109 6.19 6.68 -0.20
C SER A 109 6.86 5.48 0.48
N GLY A 110 7.08 4.39 -0.27
CA GLY A 110 7.83 3.23 0.19
C GLY A 110 7.01 2.15 0.90
N LYS A 111 5.80 2.39 1.36
CA LYS A 111 4.97 1.41 2.11
C LYS A 111 4.88 0.05 1.42
N THR A 112 4.51 0.03 0.15
CA THR A 112 4.35 -1.20 -0.63
C THR A 112 5.66 -1.97 -0.75
N SER A 113 6.76 -1.27 -1.05
CA SER A 113 8.09 -1.88 -1.12
C SER A 113 8.52 -2.45 0.24
N VAL A 114 8.37 -1.68 1.32
CA VAL A 114 8.71 -2.14 2.68
C VAL A 114 7.89 -3.35 3.09
N ALA A 115 6.57 -3.34 2.87
CA ALA A 115 5.72 -4.49 3.19
C ALA A 115 6.10 -5.74 2.37
N ALA A 116 6.34 -5.58 1.07
CA ALA A 116 6.78 -6.66 0.20
C ALA A 116 8.16 -7.20 0.59
N PHE A 117 9.12 -6.33 0.89
CA PHE A 117 10.48 -6.73 1.29
C PHE A 117 10.48 -7.40 2.67
N THR A 118 9.72 -6.89 3.64
CA THR A 118 9.57 -7.54 4.95
C THR A 118 9.02 -8.95 4.80
N ARG A 119 7.98 -9.15 3.98
CA ARG A 119 7.45 -10.48 3.65
C ARG A 119 8.52 -11.36 2.99
N GLN A 120 9.26 -10.84 2.00
CA GLN A 120 10.30 -11.60 1.29
C GLN A 120 11.44 -12.00 2.24
N ILE A 121 11.88 -11.10 3.13
CA ILE A 121 12.89 -11.42 4.16
C ILE A 121 12.39 -12.55 5.05
N TRP A 122 11.20 -12.46 5.61
CA TRP A 122 10.64 -13.52 6.45
C TRP A 122 10.49 -14.84 5.70
N THR A 123 10.08 -14.81 4.43
CA THR A 123 9.99 -16.01 3.58
C THR A 123 11.38 -16.64 3.36
N ALA A 124 12.40 -15.82 3.07
CA ALA A 124 13.79 -16.29 2.91
C ALA A 124 14.36 -16.89 4.19
N LEU A 125 13.84 -16.48 5.35
CA LEU A 125 14.18 -17.03 6.67
C LEU A 125 13.38 -18.30 7.02
N GLY A 126 12.48 -18.76 6.14
CA GLY A 126 11.67 -19.97 6.32
C GLY A 126 10.34 -19.76 7.04
N MET A 127 9.90 -18.51 7.22
CA MET A 127 8.64 -18.20 7.89
C MET A 127 7.47 -18.23 6.89
N GLN A 128 6.29 -18.66 7.35
CA GLN A 128 5.04 -18.55 6.58
C GLN A 128 4.58 -17.09 6.63
N ALA A 129 4.96 -16.32 5.61
CA ALA A 129 4.79 -14.87 5.59
C ALA A 129 3.80 -14.41 4.52
N ALA A 130 3.00 -13.39 4.85
CA ALA A 130 2.09 -12.70 3.94
C ALA A 130 2.28 -11.19 3.99
N SER A 131 1.74 -10.48 2.99
CA SER A 131 1.60 -9.02 3.03
C SER A 131 0.21 -8.59 2.60
N ILE A 132 -0.30 -7.48 3.19
CA ILE A 132 -1.55 -6.83 2.81
C ILE A 132 -1.25 -5.36 2.51
N GLY A 133 -1.67 -4.90 1.35
CA GLY A 133 -1.43 -3.51 0.96
C GLY A 133 -2.03 -3.16 -0.40
N THR A 134 -1.44 -2.18 -1.05
CA THR A 134 -1.87 -1.66 -2.35
C THR A 134 -1.96 -2.74 -3.43
N VAL A 135 -1.06 -3.72 -3.40
CA VAL A 135 -1.06 -4.87 -4.34
C VAL A 135 -2.14 -5.90 -3.98
N GLY A 136 -2.82 -5.73 -2.84
CA GLY A 136 -3.75 -6.70 -2.29
C GLY A 136 -3.11 -7.60 -1.24
N VAL A 137 -3.52 -8.86 -1.19
CA VAL A 137 -2.99 -9.89 -0.28
C VAL A 137 -2.04 -10.78 -1.06
N VAL A 138 -0.80 -10.87 -0.59
CA VAL A 138 0.20 -11.82 -1.11
C VAL A 138 0.55 -12.80 0.01
N SER A 139 0.34 -14.08 -0.23
CA SER A 139 0.52 -15.15 0.77
C SER A 139 1.18 -16.38 0.14
N PRO A 140 1.57 -17.40 0.93
CA PRO A 140 2.07 -18.65 0.38
C PRO A 140 1.08 -19.38 -0.55
N LYS A 141 -0.22 -19.08 -0.45
CA LYS A 141 -1.27 -19.64 -1.32
C LYS A 141 -1.49 -18.86 -2.61
N GLY A 142 -0.77 -17.75 -2.81
CA GLY A 142 -0.87 -16.91 -4.01
C GLY A 142 -1.28 -15.47 -3.71
N GLU A 143 -1.69 -14.78 -4.76
CA GLU A 143 -2.06 -13.36 -4.73
C GLU A 143 -3.56 -13.18 -4.90
N LYS A 144 -4.14 -12.26 -4.13
CA LYS A 144 -5.52 -11.80 -4.27
C LYS A 144 -5.53 -10.29 -4.35
N TYR A 145 -5.95 -9.76 -5.48
CA TYR A 145 -6.02 -8.30 -5.67
C TYR A 145 -6.99 -7.64 -4.68
N GLY A 146 -6.62 -6.47 -4.18
CA GLY A 146 -7.41 -5.66 -3.26
C GLY A 146 -7.72 -4.28 -3.85
N SER A 147 -8.83 -3.68 -3.42
CA SER A 147 -9.26 -2.35 -3.89
C SER A 147 -8.72 -1.19 -3.07
N LEU A 148 -8.22 -1.44 -1.88
CA LEU A 148 -7.73 -0.43 -0.93
C LEU A 148 -6.37 -0.83 -0.36
N THR A 149 -5.47 0.14 -0.22
CA THR A 149 -4.17 -0.06 0.45
C THR A 149 -4.32 -0.62 1.87
N THR A 150 -5.27 -0.10 2.63
CA THR A 150 -5.69 -0.65 3.92
C THR A 150 -7.18 -1.00 3.78
N PRO A 151 -7.56 -2.29 3.78
CA PRO A 151 -8.96 -2.72 3.65
C PRO A 151 -9.89 -2.11 4.71
N ASP A 152 -11.20 -2.16 4.49
CA ASP A 152 -12.16 -1.85 5.55
C ASP A 152 -11.98 -2.83 6.73
N PRO A 153 -12.36 -2.44 7.96
CA PRO A 153 -11.99 -3.22 9.14
C PRO A 153 -12.61 -4.62 9.16
N VAL A 154 -13.80 -4.81 8.60
CA VAL A 154 -14.45 -6.14 8.55
C VAL A 154 -13.69 -7.06 7.60
N GLU A 155 -13.35 -6.56 6.40
CA GLU A 155 -12.57 -7.30 5.42
C GLU A 155 -11.14 -7.56 5.93
N LEU A 156 -10.52 -6.58 6.59
CA LEU A 156 -9.19 -6.71 7.17
C LEU A 156 -9.16 -7.84 8.20
N HIS A 157 -10.04 -7.80 9.22
CA HIS A 157 -10.03 -8.80 10.28
C HIS A 157 -10.45 -10.19 9.78
N ARG A 158 -11.37 -10.27 8.80
CA ARG A 158 -11.71 -11.52 8.11
C ARG A 158 -10.50 -12.10 7.38
N THR A 159 -9.72 -11.26 6.70
CA THR A 159 -8.50 -11.68 6.00
C THR A 159 -7.42 -12.14 6.97
N LEU A 160 -7.24 -11.43 8.11
CA LEU A 160 -6.31 -11.85 9.16
C LEU A 160 -6.68 -13.23 9.73
N ASP A 161 -7.96 -13.44 9.99
CA ASP A 161 -8.49 -14.73 10.51
C ASP A 161 -8.26 -15.87 9.51
N GLN A 162 -8.51 -15.62 8.22
CA GLN A 162 -8.26 -16.57 7.15
C GLN A 162 -6.77 -16.90 7.02
N LEU A 163 -5.89 -15.88 6.95
CA LEU A 163 -4.44 -16.09 6.84
C LEU A 163 -3.90 -16.88 8.03
N ALA A 164 -4.35 -16.58 9.25
CA ALA A 164 -3.97 -17.33 10.45
C ALA A 164 -4.44 -18.79 10.39
N ALA A 165 -5.67 -19.03 9.91
CA ALA A 165 -6.20 -20.38 9.69
C ALA A 165 -5.43 -21.17 8.62
N GLU A 166 -4.85 -20.45 7.64
CA GLU A 166 -4.02 -21.00 6.59
C GLU A 166 -2.55 -21.24 7.02
N GLY A 167 -2.23 -20.96 8.29
CA GLY A 167 -0.89 -21.18 8.86
C GLY A 167 0.09 -20.05 8.65
N VAL A 168 -0.36 -18.88 8.17
CA VAL A 168 0.48 -17.67 8.09
C VAL A 168 0.85 -17.23 9.51
N THR A 169 2.15 -17.12 9.78
CA THR A 169 2.68 -16.73 11.07
C THR A 169 3.13 -15.27 11.14
N HIS A 170 3.55 -14.70 10.00
CA HIS A 170 4.08 -13.34 9.88
C HIS A 170 3.32 -12.56 8.82
N LEU A 171 2.95 -11.32 9.14
CA LEU A 171 2.23 -10.43 8.23
C LEU A 171 2.85 -9.05 8.20
N ALA A 172 3.17 -8.56 7.01
CA ALA A 172 3.51 -7.16 6.74
C ALA A 172 2.28 -6.41 6.21
N LEU A 173 1.90 -5.29 6.86
CA LEU A 173 0.66 -4.57 6.58
C LEU A 173 0.94 -3.11 6.22
N GLU A 174 0.42 -2.64 5.09
CA GLU A 174 0.44 -1.21 4.76
C GLU A 174 -0.61 -0.44 5.58
N ALA A 175 -0.16 0.51 6.39
CA ALA A 175 -0.99 1.41 7.16
C ALA A 175 -1.08 2.78 6.47
N SER A 176 -2.08 2.95 5.58
CA SER A 176 -2.34 4.21 4.90
C SER A 176 -2.88 5.27 5.88
N SER A 177 -2.65 6.57 5.58
CA SER A 177 -3.19 7.65 6.42
C SER A 177 -4.71 7.59 6.55
N HIS A 178 -5.42 7.31 5.46
CA HIS A 178 -6.87 7.08 5.49
C HIS A 178 -7.25 5.88 6.37
N GLY A 179 -6.50 4.77 6.29
CA GLY A 179 -6.75 3.59 7.11
C GLY A 179 -6.54 3.85 8.59
N LEU A 180 -5.52 4.63 8.93
CA LEU A 180 -5.21 5.04 10.30
C LEU A 180 -6.25 6.02 10.83
N ASP A 181 -6.56 7.09 10.07
CA ASP A 181 -7.54 8.10 10.44
C ASP A 181 -8.94 7.52 10.60
N GLN A 182 -9.32 6.60 9.71
CA GLN A 182 -10.61 5.91 9.75
C GLN A 182 -10.65 4.70 10.69
N HIS A 183 -9.69 4.54 11.58
CA HIS A 183 -9.63 3.45 12.57
C HIS A 183 -9.66 2.03 11.99
N ARG A 184 -9.30 1.83 10.72
CA ARG A 184 -9.43 0.52 10.07
C ARG A 184 -8.53 -0.58 10.66
N LEU A 185 -7.42 -0.17 11.32
CA LEU A 185 -6.45 -1.07 11.93
C LEU A 185 -6.67 -1.29 13.44
N ASP A 186 -7.67 -0.64 14.04
CA ASP A 186 -7.95 -0.83 15.46
C ASP A 186 -8.34 -2.31 15.70
N GLY A 187 -7.75 -2.92 16.73
CA GLY A 187 -7.88 -4.35 17.01
C GLY A 187 -6.85 -5.27 16.33
N VAL A 188 -6.02 -4.76 15.42
CA VAL A 188 -4.87 -5.50 14.88
C VAL A 188 -3.74 -5.53 15.92
N ARG A 189 -3.17 -6.71 16.18
CA ARG A 189 -2.08 -6.91 17.16
C ARG A 189 -0.73 -6.62 16.53
N ILE A 190 -0.37 -5.34 16.42
CA ILE A 190 0.85 -4.88 15.78
C ILE A 190 2.03 -4.97 16.76
N ALA A 191 3.02 -5.80 16.44
CA ALA A 191 4.24 -6.00 17.24
C ALA A 191 5.31 -4.93 16.94
N ALA A 192 5.41 -4.49 15.69
CA ALA A 192 6.32 -3.44 15.26
C ALA A 192 5.69 -2.56 14.18
N GLY A 193 5.99 -1.27 14.19
CA GLY A 193 5.53 -0.36 13.15
C GLY A 193 6.70 0.42 12.55
N ALA A 194 6.63 0.70 11.24
CA ALA A 194 7.64 1.50 10.57
C ALA A 194 7.11 2.83 10.03
N PHE A 195 7.96 3.86 10.07
CA PHE A 195 7.79 5.13 9.38
C PHE A 195 8.87 5.28 8.32
N THR A 196 8.48 5.54 7.07
CA THR A 196 9.42 5.73 5.96
C THR A 196 9.76 7.20 5.73
N ASN A 197 8.76 8.02 5.44
CA ASN A 197 8.92 9.44 5.11
C ASN A 197 7.56 10.16 5.11
N LEU A 198 7.60 11.52 5.09
CA LEU A 198 6.44 12.35 4.86
C LEU A 198 6.75 13.41 3.79
N SER A 199 5.90 13.50 2.79
CA SER A 199 5.92 14.56 1.79
C SER A 199 4.49 14.96 1.42
N ARG A 200 4.33 16.03 0.65
CA ARG A 200 3.01 16.54 0.26
C ARG A 200 2.23 15.51 -0.57
N ASP A 201 1.17 14.95 0.00
CA ASP A 201 0.22 14.07 -0.67
C ASP A 201 -1.11 14.08 0.12
N HIS A 202 -2.20 13.61 -0.50
CA HIS A 202 -3.53 13.45 0.13
C HIS A 202 -4.08 14.70 0.83
N LEU A 203 -3.74 15.92 0.35
CA LEU A 203 -4.29 17.18 0.89
C LEU A 203 -5.74 17.43 0.43
N ASP A 204 -6.26 16.61 -0.45
CA ASP A 204 -7.69 16.50 -0.79
C ASP A 204 -8.51 15.87 0.34
N TYR A 205 -7.87 15.09 1.21
CA TYR A 205 -8.48 14.43 2.35
C TYR A 205 -8.01 15.02 3.69
N HIS A 206 -6.71 15.23 3.88
CA HIS A 206 -6.14 15.85 5.06
C HIS A 206 -5.96 17.35 4.81
N PRO A 207 -6.59 18.24 5.62
CA PRO A 207 -6.59 19.68 5.32
C PRO A 207 -5.20 20.31 5.40
N THR A 208 -4.28 19.74 6.18
CA THR A 208 -2.90 20.23 6.35
C THR A 208 -1.90 19.08 6.42
N ILE A 209 -0.61 19.40 6.28
CA ILE A 209 0.48 18.41 6.42
C ILE A 209 0.55 17.88 7.87
N GLU A 210 0.23 18.72 8.84
CA GLU A 210 0.19 18.36 10.27
C GLU A 210 -0.94 17.36 10.54
N ALA A 211 -2.12 17.56 9.96
CA ALA A 211 -3.24 16.61 10.05
C ALA A 211 -2.88 15.28 9.36
N TYR A 212 -2.17 15.34 8.23
CA TYR A 212 -1.66 14.17 7.52
C TYR A 212 -0.64 13.39 8.36
N LEU A 213 0.29 14.10 9.02
CA LEU A 213 1.23 13.50 9.96
C LEU A 213 0.51 12.91 11.17
N ALA A 214 -0.41 13.65 11.79
CA ALA A 214 -1.18 13.19 12.95
C ALA A 214 -1.92 11.88 12.67
N ALA A 215 -2.52 11.74 11.48
CA ALA A 215 -3.13 10.48 11.05
C ALA A 215 -2.12 9.32 11.03
N LYS A 216 -0.87 9.55 10.57
CA LYS A 216 0.18 8.52 10.56
C LYS A 216 0.73 8.22 11.94
N LEU A 217 0.82 9.22 12.82
CA LEU A 217 1.30 9.06 14.19
C LEU A 217 0.43 8.08 14.99
N ARG A 218 -0.86 7.91 14.64
CA ARG A 218 -1.73 6.90 15.27
C ARG A 218 -1.16 5.49 15.26
N LEU A 219 -0.30 5.14 14.29
CA LEU A 219 0.39 3.86 14.33
C LEU A 219 1.25 3.72 15.59
N PHE A 220 1.93 4.79 15.99
CA PHE A 220 2.94 4.80 17.06
C PHE A 220 2.37 5.19 18.42
N ASP A 221 1.39 6.08 18.47
CA ASP A 221 0.80 6.58 19.71
C ASP A 221 -0.43 5.79 20.21
N ALA A 222 -1.08 5.01 19.31
CA ALA A 222 -2.32 4.32 19.63
C ALA A 222 -2.30 2.80 19.33
N LEU A 223 -1.75 2.36 18.19
CA LEU A 223 -1.96 1.00 17.68
C LEU A 223 -0.90 0.00 18.12
N ILE A 224 0.38 0.37 18.10
CA ILE A 224 1.44 -0.50 18.62
C ILE A 224 1.29 -0.58 20.14
N ALA A 225 1.29 -1.81 20.67
CA ALA A 225 1.22 -2.02 22.11
C ALA A 225 2.47 -1.45 22.82
N PRO A 226 2.36 -0.94 24.06
CA PRO A 226 3.54 -0.56 24.86
C PRO A 226 4.56 -1.70 24.91
N GLY A 227 5.84 -1.35 24.76
CA GLY A 227 6.94 -2.35 24.66
C GLY A 227 7.17 -2.91 23.26
N GLY A 228 6.29 -2.65 22.31
CA GLY A 228 6.53 -2.92 20.88
C GLY A 228 7.62 -2.01 20.31
N THR A 229 7.93 -2.15 19.02
CA THR A 229 9.06 -1.43 18.40
C THR A 229 8.59 -0.47 17.30
N ALA A 230 9.10 0.75 17.34
CA ALA A 230 8.98 1.75 16.27
C ALA A 230 10.27 1.77 15.44
N VAL A 231 10.19 1.33 14.19
CA VAL A 231 11.29 1.39 13.21
C VAL A 231 11.16 2.69 12.41
N ILE A 232 12.11 3.59 12.54
CA ILE A 232 11.98 4.96 12.03
C ILE A 232 13.08 5.27 11.03
N GLY A 233 12.71 5.60 9.78
CA GLY A 233 13.59 6.22 8.80
C GLY A 233 13.93 7.63 9.25
N VAL A 234 15.16 7.83 9.77
CA VAL A 234 15.54 9.09 10.45
C VAL A 234 16.10 10.15 9.53
N ASP A 235 16.25 9.87 8.25
CA ASP A 235 16.71 10.84 7.27
C ASP A 235 15.59 11.81 6.83
N ASP A 236 14.34 11.56 7.24
CA ASP A 236 13.18 12.41 6.97
C ASP A 236 13.05 13.49 8.05
N CYS A 237 12.72 14.73 7.65
CA CYS A 237 12.60 15.86 8.57
C CYS A 237 11.49 15.74 9.61
N TYR A 238 10.49 14.89 9.38
CA TYR A 238 9.41 14.59 10.34
C TYR A 238 9.73 13.45 11.30
N ALA A 239 10.85 12.76 11.13
CA ALA A 239 11.23 11.60 11.96
C ALA A 239 11.27 11.93 13.46
N GLY A 240 11.71 13.14 13.84
CA GLY A 240 11.76 13.57 15.23
C GLY A 240 10.40 13.54 15.91
N GLN A 241 9.33 13.92 15.21
CA GLN A 241 7.96 13.91 15.76
C GLN A 241 7.44 12.46 15.94
N VAL A 242 7.85 11.53 15.05
CA VAL A 242 7.54 10.10 15.18
C VAL A 242 8.25 9.49 16.37
N VAL A 243 9.55 9.83 16.56
CA VAL A 243 10.33 9.39 17.72
C VAL A 243 9.67 9.86 19.04
N GLU A 244 9.23 11.11 19.11
CA GLU A 244 8.57 11.64 20.31
C GLU A 244 7.23 10.93 20.59
N ALA A 245 6.40 10.69 19.57
CA ALA A 245 5.15 9.95 19.73
C ALA A 245 5.41 8.51 20.23
N ALA A 246 6.40 7.83 19.63
CA ALA A 246 6.78 6.48 20.03
C ALA A 246 7.34 6.41 21.45
N LYS A 247 8.18 7.37 21.87
CA LYS A 247 8.68 7.46 23.25
C LYS A 247 7.55 7.66 24.25
N LYS A 248 6.62 8.58 23.98
CA LYS A 248 5.46 8.82 24.84
C LYS A 248 4.59 7.57 25.03
N ARG A 249 4.54 6.69 24.00
CA ARG A 249 3.82 5.42 24.05
C ARG A 249 4.60 4.30 24.76
N GLY A 250 5.88 4.51 25.09
CA GLY A 250 6.76 3.50 25.69
C GLY A 250 7.22 2.44 24.69
N LEU A 251 7.35 2.81 23.42
CA LEU A 251 7.88 1.91 22.38
C LEU A 251 9.40 1.90 22.39
N LYS A 252 9.98 0.78 21.99
CA LYS A 252 11.39 0.68 21.67
C LYS A 252 11.65 1.43 20.37
N ILE A 253 12.67 2.29 20.35
CA ILE A 253 13.05 3.03 19.15
C ILE A 253 14.12 2.23 18.41
N PHE A 254 13.94 2.06 17.12
CA PHE A 254 14.89 1.43 16.20
C PHE A 254 15.07 2.34 14.99
N THR A 255 16.23 2.95 14.86
CA THR A 255 16.51 3.98 13.86
C THR A 255 17.22 3.41 12.65
N VAL A 256 16.79 3.84 11.44
CA VAL A 256 17.31 3.36 10.16
C VAL A 256 17.60 4.54 9.24
N GLY A 257 18.75 4.53 8.57
CA GLY A 257 19.10 5.57 7.60
C GLY A 257 20.60 5.91 7.60
N GLU A 258 20.99 6.94 6.87
CA GLU A 258 22.36 7.46 6.90
C GLU A 258 22.72 8.02 8.29
N GLN A 259 21.71 8.58 8.98
CA GLN A 259 21.79 9.07 10.36
C GLN A 259 21.27 8.03 11.38
N GLY A 260 20.94 6.81 10.94
CA GLY A 260 20.47 5.73 11.81
C GLY A 260 21.55 5.24 12.76
N SER A 261 21.16 4.94 14.01
CA SER A 261 22.06 4.35 15.02
C SER A 261 21.95 2.82 15.08
N ASP A 262 20.79 2.26 14.75
CA ASP A 262 20.57 0.81 14.78
C ASP A 262 20.91 0.16 13.43
N ILE A 263 20.40 0.70 12.32
CA ILE A 263 20.87 0.38 10.98
C ILE A 263 21.38 1.66 10.34
N LYS A 264 22.71 1.76 10.21
CA LYS A 264 23.36 2.87 9.54
C LYS A 264 23.72 2.52 8.11
N LEU A 265 23.21 3.30 7.15
CA LEU A 265 23.58 3.22 5.75
C LEU A 265 24.84 4.04 5.50
N ALA A 266 25.92 3.40 5.02
CA ALA A 266 27.22 4.04 4.79
C ALA A 266 27.51 4.16 3.29
N GLY A 267 26.52 4.64 2.52
CA GLY A 267 26.64 4.82 1.09
C GLY A 267 26.34 3.56 0.26
N GLY A 268 26.12 3.75 -1.04
CA GLY A 268 25.89 2.69 -2.01
C GLY A 268 26.51 3.06 -3.36
N VAL A 269 27.00 2.08 -4.10
CA VAL A 269 27.57 2.24 -5.44
C VAL A 269 26.75 1.36 -6.40
N ILE A 270 26.43 1.92 -7.57
CA ILE A 270 25.75 1.17 -8.63
C ILE A 270 26.69 0.06 -9.15
N ASP A 271 26.20 -1.16 -9.19
CA ASP A 271 26.88 -2.37 -9.68
C ASP A 271 25.95 -3.11 -10.65
N GLY A 272 26.02 -2.76 -11.92
CA GLY A 272 25.07 -3.21 -12.93
C GLY A 272 23.65 -2.73 -12.60
N PHE A 273 22.67 -3.63 -12.54
CA PHE A 273 21.29 -3.36 -12.11
C PHE A 273 21.06 -3.71 -10.63
N ALA A 274 22.11 -3.63 -9.82
CA ALA A 274 22.10 -3.78 -8.38
C ALA A 274 22.81 -2.59 -7.73
N GLN A 275 22.80 -2.55 -6.41
CA GLN A 275 23.53 -1.55 -5.62
C GLN A 275 24.39 -2.27 -4.58
N ALA A 276 25.70 -2.00 -4.58
CA ALA A 276 26.59 -2.43 -3.52
C ALA A 276 26.43 -1.48 -2.33
N VAL A 277 25.80 -1.95 -1.27
CA VAL A 277 25.44 -1.17 -0.08
C VAL A 277 26.26 -1.63 1.12
N THR A 278 26.75 -0.68 1.90
CA THR A 278 27.39 -0.95 3.19
C THR A 278 26.42 -0.61 4.33
N ILE A 279 26.13 -1.57 5.19
CA ILE A 279 25.25 -1.42 6.36
C ILE A 279 26.07 -1.68 7.63
N ALA A 280 25.99 -0.77 8.60
CA ALA A 280 26.51 -1.00 9.95
C ALA A 280 25.37 -1.30 10.92
N HIS A 281 25.49 -2.36 11.74
CA HIS A 281 24.53 -2.76 12.77
C HIS A 281 25.24 -3.52 13.89
N GLY A 282 24.96 -3.13 15.15
CA GLY A 282 25.49 -3.82 16.33
C GLY A 282 27.03 -3.94 16.34
N GLY A 283 27.74 -2.93 15.90
CA GLY A 283 29.20 -2.90 15.80
C GLY A 283 29.79 -3.71 14.64
N LYS A 284 28.97 -4.33 13.81
CA LYS A 284 29.40 -5.10 12.62
C LYS A 284 29.06 -4.35 11.34
N THR A 285 29.84 -4.60 10.30
CA THR A 285 29.63 -4.04 8.96
C THR A 285 29.28 -5.16 7.98
N TYR A 286 28.23 -4.95 7.20
CA TYR A 286 27.73 -5.88 6.19
C TYR A 286 27.84 -5.22 4.82
N LYS A 287 28.46 -5.89 3.86
CA LYS A 287 28.49 -5.48 2.44
C LYS A 287 27.47 -6.33 1.70
N ILE A 288 26.52 -5.69 1.04
CA ILE A 288 25.34 -6.33 0.46
C ILE A 288 25.22 -5.90 -0.99
N LYS A 289 25.04 -6.85 -1.90
CA LYS A 289 24.66 -6.58 -3.27
C LYS A 289 23.13 -6.63 -3.37
N LEU A 290 22.50 -5.46 -3.24
CA LEU A 290 21.03 -5.31 -3.29
C LEU A 290 20.57 -5.31 -4.75
N PRO A 291 19.79 -6.30 -5.22
CA PRO A 291 19.36 -6.41 -6.63
C PRO A 291 18.15 -5.50 -6.94
N LEU A 292 18.21 -4.26 -6.52
CA LEU A 292 17.16 -3.25 -6.68
C LEU A 292 17.78 -1.96 -7.24
N VAL A 293 17.00 -1.22 -8.03
CA VAL A 293 17.42 0.05 -8.62
C VAL A 293 16.81 1.24 -7.89
N GLY A 294 17.59 2.34 -7.81
CA GLY A 294 17.18 3.58 -7.14
C GLY A 294 17.53 3.63 -5.65
N GLY A 295 18.16 4.71 -5.21
CA GLY A 295 18.63 4.90 -3.83
C GLY A 295 17.53 4.79 -2.78
N PHE A 296 16.29 5.20 -3.10
CA PHE A 296 15.15 5.06 -2.19
C PHE A 296 14.79 3.58 -1.89
N GLN A 297 15.13 2.64 -2.78
CA GLN A 297 14.92 1.21 -2.51
C GLN A 297 15.91 0.67 -1.47
N VAL A 298 17.11 1.26 -1.37
CA VAL A 298 18.06 0.95 -0.29
C VAL A 298 17.44 1.31 1.07
N GLN A 299 16.86 2.51 1.18
CA GLN A 299 16.17 2.93 2.40
C GLN A 299 14.97 2.04 2.72
N ASN A 300 14.14 1.70 1.71
CA ASN A 300 13.01 0.77 1.88
C ASN A 300 13.46 -0.61 2.36
N ALA A 301 14.54 -1.16 1.78
CA ALA A 301 15.11 -2.45 2.16
C ALA A 301 15.68 -2.42 3.59
N ALA A 302 16.33 -1.32 3.98
CA ALA A 302 16.85 -1.14 5.34
C ALA A 302 15.74 -1.02 6.39
N VAL A 303 14.64 -0.30 6.08
CA VAL A 303 13.45 -0.24 6.95
C VAL A 303 12.78 -1.62 7.07
N ALA A 304 12.68 -2.37 5.98
CA ALA A 304 12.17 -3.74 6.02
C ALA A 304 13.05 -4.69 6.84
N ALA A 305 14.38 -4.56 6.72
CA ALA A 305 15.33 -5.27 7.58
C ALA A 305 15.12 -4.91 9.05
N GLY A 306 14.96 -3.62 9.36
CA GLY A 306 14.64 -3.14 10.70
C GLY A 306 13.38 -3.77 11.27
N LEU A 307 12.29 -3.87 10.49
CA LEU A 307 11.05 -4.55 10.90
C LEU A 307 11.28 -6.05 11.17
N ALA A 308 12.04 -6.72 10.31
CA ALA A 308 12.34 -8.14 10.50
C ALA A 308 13.18 -8.37 11.78
N ILE A 309 14.18 -7.54 12.02
CA ILE A 309 15.02 -7.61 13.25
C ILE A 309 14.18 -7.25 14.48
N ALA A 310 13.37 -6.19 14.43
CA ALA A 310 12.50 -5.75 15.51
C ALA A 310 11.47 -6.81 15.92
N THR A 311 11.13 -7.73 15.01
CA THR A 311 10.21 -8.86 15.24
C THR A 311 10.94 -10.17 15.54
N GLY A 312 12.24 -10.13 15.84
CA GLY A 312 13.00 -11.25 16.39
C GLY A 312 13.84 -12.05 15.39
N ALA A 313 13.98 -11.58 14.14
CA ALA A 313 14.85 -12.24 13.17
C ALA A 313 16.34 -11.92 13.47
N GLU A 314 17.21 -12.89 13.22
CA GLU A 314 18.67 -12.76 13.44
C GLU A 314 19.27 -11.80 12.37
N PRO A 315 19.98 -10.73 12.79
CA PRO A 315 20.43 -9.67 11.88
C PRO A 315 21.27 -10.14 10.69
N ALA A 316 22.25 -11.04 10.90
CA ALA A 316 23.10 -11.49 9.79
C ALA A 316 22.30 -12.25 8.73
N ARG A 317 21.31 -13.05 9.14
CA ARG A 317 20.41 -13.74 8.22
C ARG A 317 19.46 -12.77 7.50
N VAL A 318 19.01 -11.72 8.19
CA VAL A 318 18.19 -10.66 7.60
C VAL A 318 18.98 -9.93 6.51
N PHE A 319 20.22 -9.52 6.80
CA PHE A 319 21.05 -8.83 5.81
C PHE A 319 21.42 -9.72 4.62
N ALA A 320 21.71 -10.99 4.83
CA ALA A 320 21.91 -11.95 3.74
C ALA A 320 20.65 -12.14 2.87
N ALA A 321 19.46 -12.02 3.45
CA ALA A 321 18.19 -12.09 2.69
C ALA A 321 17.97 -10.89 1.78
N LEU A 322 18.57 -9.72 2.06
CA LEU A 322 18.46 -8.53 1.20
C LEU A 322 19.03 -8.78 -0.21
N GLU A 323 20.04 -9.65 -0.35
CA GLU A 323 20.62 -10.00 -1.66
C GLU A 323 19.68 -10.84 -2.55
N LYS A 324 18.57 -11.33 -1.98
CA LYS A 324 17.55 -12.13 -2.68
C LYS A 324 16.25 -11.37 -2.91
N LEU A 325 16.21 -10.08 -2.57
CA LEU A 325 15.01 -9.27 -2.77
C LEU A 325 14.71 -9.09 -4.25
N THR A 326 13.44 -9.14 -4.56
CA THR A 326 12.89 -8.72 -5.86
C THR A 326 12.08 -7.46 -5.68
N GLY A 327 11.97 -6.64 -6.73
CA GLY A 327 11.12 -5.44 -6.71
C GLY A 327 9.70 -5.77 -6.25
N ALA A 328 9.08 -4.87 -5.50
CA ALA A 328 7.66 -5.00 -5.23
C ALA A 328 6.88 -4.80 -6.53
N LYS A 329 5.80 -5.58 -6.72
CA LYS A 329 5.01 -5.57 -7.95
C LYS A 329 4.59 -4.16 -8.36
N GLY A 330 5.00 -3.74 -9.54
CA GLY A 330 4.75 -2.41 -10.08
C GLY A 330 5.42 -1.26 -9.32
N ARG A 331 6.59 -1.47 -8.71
CA ARG A 331 7.38 -0.45 -7.99
C ARG A 331 8.85 -0.51 -8.41
N LEU A 332 9.18 0.09 -9.56
CA LEU A 332 10.44 -0.10 -10.27
C LEU A 332 10.83 -1.59 -10.34
N GLU A 333 9.84 -2.41 -10.64
CA GLU A 333 9.99 -3.85 -10.76
C GLU A 333 10.66 -4.20 -12.07
N ASN A 334 11.80 -4.89 -12.02
CA ASN A 334 12.42 -5.46 -13.22
C ASN A 334 11.62 -6.71 -13.63
N VAL A 335 10.97 -6.65 -14.77
CA VAL A 335 10.07 -7.70 -15.29
C VAL A 335 10.66 -8.49 -16.46
N GLY A 336 11.89 -8.17 -16.87
CA GLY A 336 12.58 -8.89 -17.93
C GLY A 336 13.63 -8.05 -18.63
N THR A 337 14.25 -8.64 -19.65
CA THR A 337 15.26 -8.00 -20.48
C THR A 337 15.05 -8.31 -21.96
N ARG A 338 15.37 -7.37 -22.83
CA ARG A 338 15.43 -7.55 -24.29
C ARG A 338 16.75 -7.01 -24.81
N ASN A 339 17.53 -7.81 -25.52
CA ASN A 339 18.86 -7.43 -26.06
C ASN A 339 19.81 -6.89 -24.96
N GLY A 340 19.70 -7.39 -23.72
CA GLY A 340 20.44 -6.90 -22.55
C GLY A 340 19.90 -5.61 -21.91
N ALA A 341 18.85 -5.01 -22.48
CA ALA A 341 18.15 -3.85 -21.92
C ALA A 341 17.07 -4.28 -20.92
N PRO A 342 17.11 -3.87 -19.65
CA PRO A 342 16.08 -4.21 -18.68
C PRO A 342 14.79 -3.41 -18.91
N ILE A 343 13.69 -4.03 -18.50
CA ILE A 343 12.34 -3.49 -18.58
C ILE A 343 11.78 -3.36 -17.17
N PHE A 344 11.38 -2.13 -16.79
CA PHE A 344 10.83 -1.83 -15.50
C PHE A 344 9.36 -1.45 -15.59
N ILE A 345 8.56 -1.90 -14.63
CA ILE A 345 7.17 -1.47 -14.44
C ILE A 345 7.08 -0.66 -13.15
N ASP A 346 6.40 0.50 -13.22
CA ASP A 346 6.15 1.37 -12.07
C ASP A 346 4.72 1.94 -12.05
N TYR A 347 4.20 2.16 -10.84
CA TYR A 347 2.90 2.79 -10.61
C TYR A 347 2.94 4.33 -10.71
N ALA A 348 4.00 4.93 -11.19
CA ALA A 348 4.19 6.38 -11.30
C ALA A 348 3.14 7.00 -12.25
N HIS A 349 2.07 7.53 -11.67
CA HIS A 349 0.92 8.16 -12.35
C HIS A 349 0.73 9.63 -11.96
N LYS A 350 1.68 10.20 -11.22
CA LYS A 350 1.74 11.62 -10.82
C LYS A 350 3.07 12.22 -11.30
N PRO A 351 3.15 13.54 -11.52
CA PRO A 351 4.36 14.22 -11.99
C PRO A 351 5.62 13.87 -11.20
N ASP A 352 5.62 14.08 -9.88
CA ASP A 352 6.76 13.80 -9.01
C ASP A 352 7.21 12.33 -9.03
N ALA A 353 6.23 11.41 -9.08
CA ALA A 353 6.53 9.99 -9.11
C ALA A 353 7.21 9.61 -10.44
N LEU A 354 6.73 10.14 -11.57
CA LEU A 354 7.32 9.90 -12.88
C LEU A 354 8.75 10.46 -12.94
N ALA A 355 8.97 11.69 -12.48
CA ALA A 355 10.29 12.30 -12.39
C ALA A 355 11.25 11.41 -11.57
N LYS A 356 10.85 11.02 -10.36
CA LYS A 356 11.68 10.19 -9.46
C LYS A 356 12.00 8.82 -10.07
N ALA A 357 11.02 8.18 -10.74
CA ALA A 357 11.24 6.89 -11.40
C ALA A 357 12.25 7.00 -12.55
N LEU A 358 12.13 8.01 -13.41
CA LEU A 358 13.05 8.26 -14.50
C LEU A 358 14.45 8.62 -13.99
N GLN A 359 14.56 9.53 -13.03
CA GLN A 359 15.83 9.93 -12.40
C GLN A 359 16.52 8.73 -11.72
N ALA A 360 15.75 7.84 -11.08
CA ALA A 360 16.29 6.64 -10.47
C ALA A 360 16.86 5.64 -11.49
N LEU A 361 16.29 5.60 -12.70
CA LEU A 361 16.74 4.71 -13.77
C LEU A 361 17.84 5.31 -14.65
N ARG A 362 17.93 6.65 -14.75
CA ARG A 362 18.90 7.33 -15.60
C ARG A 362 20.34 6.85 -15.43
N PRO A 363 20.87 6.66 -14.19
CA PRO A 363 22.25 6.22 -13.99
C PRO A 363 22.53 4.79 -14.50
N TYR A 364 21.51 3.99 -14.74
CA TYR A 364 21.64 2.61 -15.22
C TYR A 364 21.58 2.51 -16.77
N ALA A 365 21.18 3.57 -17.45
CA ALA A 365 21.11 3.59 -18.92
C ALA A 365 22.41 4.12 -19.50
N SER A 366 23.25 3.23 -20.01
CA SER A 366 24.43 3.63 -20.81
C SER A 366 24.06 4.01 -22.26
N GLY A 367 22.92 3.54 -22.74
CA GLY A 367 22.25 3.90 -23.97
C GLY A 367 21.10 4.88 -23.71
N LYS A 368 19.94 4.60 -24.29
CA LYS A 368 18.72 5.41 -24.16
C LYS A 368 17.85 4.98 -22.99
N LEU A 369 17.31 5.95 -22.25
CA LEU A 369 16.19 5.72 -21.34
C LEU A 369 14.89 5.98 -22.11
N ALA A 370 14.05 4.94 -22.24
CA ALA A 370 12.75 5.01 -22.87
C ALA A 370 11.62 4.96 -21.81
N VAL A 371 10.53 5.66 -22.07
CA VAL A 371 9.34 5.62 -21.22
C VAL A 371 8.06 5.43 -22.02
N VAL A 372 7.18 4.53 -21.53
CA VAL A 372 5.79 4.37 -21.97
C VAL A 372 4.89 4.78 -20.82
N PHE A 373 4.02 5.77 -21.04
CA PHE A 373 3.09 6.21 -20.01
C PHE A 373 1.84 6.85 -20.58
N GLY A 374 0.81 6.99 -19.74
CA GLY A 374 -0.41 7.70 -20.02
C GLY A 374 -0.96 8.41 -18.79
N ALA A 375 -2.16 8.96 -18.91
CA ALA A 375 -2.88 9.58 -17.79
C ALA A 375 -4.33 9.10 -17.75
N GLY A 376 -4.88 9.00 -16.53
CA GLY A 376 -6.28 8.63 -16.35
C GLY A 376 -7.24 9.78 -16.63
N GLY A 377 -8.42 9.44 -17.16
CA GLY A 377 -9.58 10.33 -17.25
C GLY A 377 -10.31 10.49 -15.92
N ASP A 378 -11.23 11.46 -15.84
CA ASP A 378 -12.01 11.83 -14.64
C ASP A 378 -11.11 12.10 -13.41
N ARG A 379 -9.96 12.71 -13.65
CA ARG A 379 -8.93 13.04 -12.66
C ARG A 379 -8.37 14.42 -12.96
N ASP A 380 -7.39 14.84 -12.16
CA ASP A 380 -6.64 16.07 -12.37
C ASP A 380 -6.09 16.16 -13.81
N THR A 381 -6.66 17.05 -14.63
CA THR A 381 -6.25 17.29 -16.01
C THR A 381 -4.99 18.13 -16.10
N GLY A 382 -4.72 18.98 -15.09
CA GLY A 382 -3.55 19.86 -15.03
C GLY A 382 -2.22 19.12 -14.96
N LYS A 383 -2.22 17.88 -14.48
CA LYS A 383 -1.00 17.07 -14.44
C LYS A 383 -0.54 16.56 -15.81
N ARG A 384 -1.42 16.51 -16.83
CA ARG A 384 -1.14 15.92 -18.15
C ARG A 384 0.04 16.61 -18.85
N PRO A 385 0.00 17.93 -19.08
CA PRO A 385 1.15 18.62 -19.71
C PRO A 385 2.40 18.61 -18.82
N ILE A 386 2.25 18.60 -17.49
CA ILE A 386 3.40 18.52 -16.58
C ILE A 386 4.10 17.16 -16.74
N MET A 387 3.35 16.05 -16.81
CA MET A 387 3.92 14.72 -17.03
C MET A 387 4.58 14.61 -18.41
N GLY A 388 3.99 15.21 -19.46
CA GLY A 388 4.58 15.27 -20.79
C GLY A 388 5.97 15.94 -20.78
N ARG A 389 6.07 17.10 -20.15
CA ARG A 389 7.35 17.84 -19.99
C ARG A 389 8.37 17.03 -19.19
N ILE A 390 7.97 16.49 -18.04
CA ILE A 390 8.86 15.66 -17.22
C ILE A 390 9.41 14.46 -18.00
N ALA A 391 8.56 13.80 -18.78
CA ALA A 391 8.99 12.66 -19.58
C ALA A 391 10.06 13.05 -20.60
N THR A 392 9.89 14.16 -21.34
CA THR A 392 10.86 14.64 -22.33
C THR A 392 12.13 15.22 -21.72
N GLU A 393 12.06 15.79 -20.52
CA GLU A 393 13.25 16.30 -19.80
C GLU A 393 14.11 15.17 -19.20
N ASN A 394 13.55 14.00 -18.93
CA ASN A 394 14.24 12.92 -18.19
C ASN A 394 14.44 11.64 -19.00
N ALA A 395 13.79 11.47 -20.17
CA ALA A 395 13.91 10.30 -21.02
C ALA A 395 14.30 10.68 -22.45
N ASP A 396 15.04 9.78 -23.12
CA ASP A 396 15.51 9.99 -24.50
C ASP A 396 14.46 9.57 -25.54
N ARG A 397 13.51 8.70 -25.14
CA ARG A 397 12.40 8.22 -25.98
C ARG A 397 11.13 8.19 -25.15
N VAL A 398 10.11 8.86 -25.65
CA VAL A 398 8.81 8.99 -24.97
C VAL A 398 7.71 8.42 -25.87
N ILE A 399 6.93 7.48 -25.33
CA ILE A 399 5.70 6.97 -25.96
C ILE A 399 4.54 7.30 -25.05
N VAL A 400 3.59 8.07 -25.57
CA VAL A 400 2.34 8.41 -24.88
C VAL A 400 1.25 7.44 -25.32
N THR A 401 0.55 6.83 -24.35
CA THR A 401 -0.45 5.80 -24.60
C THR A 401 -1.67 5.95 -23.68
N ASP A 402 -2.71 5.14 -23.88
CA ASP A 402 -3.87 5.13 -23.00
C ASP A 402 -3.54 4.46 -21.63
N ASP A 403 -4.11 5.05 -20.58
CA ASP A 403 -4.10 4.46 -19.23
C ASP A 403 -5.53 3.96 -18.89
N ASN A 404 -6.26 4.64 -18.04
CA ASN A 404 -7.66 4.41 -17.70
C ASN A 404 -8.47 5.63 -18.20
N PRO A 405 -8.94 5.69 -19.45
CA PRO A 405 -9.65 6.88 -19.97
C PRO A 405 -10.96 7.16 -19.24
N ARG A 406 -11.60 6.16 -18.65
CA ARG A 406 -12.91 6.25 -17.98
C ARG A 406 -13.96 6.86 -18.91
N SER A 407 -14.63 7.96 -18.50
CA SER A 407 -15.64 8.62 -19.33
C SER A 407 -15.07 9.60 -20.37
N GLU A 408 -13.77 9.95 -20.28
CA GLU A 408 -13.15 10.90 -21.20
C GLU A 408 -12.69 10.25 -22.52
N ASN A 409 -12.60 11.07 -23.56
CA ASN A 409 -12.03 10.65 -24.85
C ASN A 409 -10.52 10.39 -24.70
N PRO A 410 -10.02 9.16 -24.95
CA PRO A 410 -8.60 8.83 -24.75
C PRO A 410 -7.66 9.63 -25.65
N THR A 411 -8.06 9.97 -26.88
CA THR A 411 -7.26 10.79 -27.80
C THR A 411 -7.09 12.21 -27.25
N ALA A 412 -8.11 12.78 -26.61
CA ALA A 412 -8.02 14.11 -26.00
C ALA A 412 -7.05 14.10 -24.78
N ILE A 413 -7.05 13.00 -24.01
CA ILE A 413 -6.11 12.83 -22.89
C ILE A 413 -4.68 12.80 -23.42
N ARG A 414 -4.39 11.99 -24.43
CA ARG A 414 -3.05 11.89 -25.04
C ARG A 414 -2.62 13.23 -25.67
N ALA A 415 -3.50 13.90 -26.40
CA ALA A 415 -3.22 15.21 -26.98
C ALA A 415 -2.80 16.26 -25.94
N ALA A 416 -3.42 16.26 -24.76
CA ALA A 416 -3.05 17.15 -23.65
C ALA A 416 -1.65 16.86 -23.09
N ILE A 417 -1.17 15.62 -23.12
CA ILE A 417 0.20 15.23 -22.75
C ILE A 417 1.15 15.65 -23.86
N LEU A 418 0.85 15.30 -25.10
CA LEU A 418 1.70 15.53 -26.28
C LEU A 418 1.96 17.01 -26.55
N ALA A 419 1.00 17.90 -26.22
CA ALA A 419 1.17 19.34 -26.33
C ALA A 419 2.39 19.87 -25.56
N ALA A 420 2.84 19.16 -24.51
CA ALA A 420 4.02 19.50 -23.71
C ALA A 420 5.14 18.46 -23.83
N ALA A 421 5.05 17.54 -24.79
CA ALA A 421 6.01 16.45 -25.02
C ALA A 421 6.49 16.45 -26.49
N PRO A 422 7.25 17.44 -26.94
CA PRO A 422 7.74 17.51 -28.32
C PRO A 422 8.59 16.28 -28.66
N GLY A 423 8.32 15.67 -29.81
CA GLY A 423 9.02 14.47 -30.28
C GLY A 423 8.56 13.15 -29.68
N ALA A 424 7.58 13.17 -28.79
CA ALA A 424 6.96 11.95 -28.27
C ALA A 424 6.13 11.24 -29.35
N THR A 425 6.10 9.90 -29.29
CA THR A 425 5.29 9.06 -30.17
C THR A 425 3.91 8.85 -29.55
N ASP A 426 2.83 9.03 -30.35
CA ASP A 426 1.45 8.73 -29.95
C ASP A 426 1.07 7.30 -30.39
N ILE A 427 0.79 6.40 -29.46
CA ILE A 427 0.28 5.06 -29.71
C ILE A 427 -0.84 4.80 -28.71
N GLY A 428 -2.10 4.84 -29.19
CA GLY A 428 -3.28 4.74 -28.29
C GLY A 428 -3.37 3.39 -27.60
N ASP A 429 -3.24 2.29 -28.34
CA ASP A 429 -3.25 0.94 -27.75
C ASP A 429 -2.02 0.73 -26.86
N ARG A 430 -2.26 0.44 -25.59
CA ARG A 430 -1.17 0.29 -24.61
C ARG A 430 -0.34 -0.97 -24.84
N ALA A 431 -0.96 -2.06 -25.31
CA ALA A 431 -0.21 -3.28 -25.61
C ALA A 431 0.71 -3.06 -26.81
N GLU A 432 0.22 -2.39 -27.86
CA GLU A 432 1.00 -2.00 -29.04
C GLU A 432 2.15 -1.06 -28.64
N ALA A 433 1.88 -0.06 -27.81
CA ALA A 433 2.89 0.87 -27.29
C ALA A 433 4.03 0.14 -26.55
N ILE A 434 3.69 -0.81 -25.67
CA ILE A 434 4.65 -1.63 -24.94
C ILE A 434 5.44 -2.53 -25.89
N HIS A 435 4.76 -3.19 -26.82
CA HIS A 435 5.40 -4.07 -27.82
C HIS A 435 6.40 -3.28 -28.67
N LYS A 436 6.00 -2.12 -29.20
CA LYS A 436 6.86 -1.23 -29.97
C LYS A 436 8.07 -0.78 -29.19
N ALA A 437 7.87 -0.35 -27.92
CA ALA A 437 8.96 0.08 -27.05
C ALA A 437 9.99 -1.04 -26.84
N ILE A 438 9.53 -2.28 -26.60
CA ILE A 438 10.38 -3.46 -26.38
C ILE A 438 11.12 -3.88 -27.65
N ALA A 439 10.45 -3.85 -28.80
CA ALA A 439 11.05 -4.20 -30.09
C ALA A 439 12.22 -3.29 -30.47
N ASP A 440 12.14 -2.02 -30.07
CA ASP A 440 13.15 -0.99 -30.39
C ASP A 440 14.35 -0.95 -29.42
N LEU A 441 14.36 -1.77 -28.35
CA LEU A 441 15.42 -1.79 -27.35
C LEU A 441 16.75 -2.33 -27.90
N LYS A 442 17.82 -1.63 -27.57
CA LYS A 442 19.19 -1.99 -27.86
C LYS A 442 19.98 -2.23 -26.58
N SER A 443 21.14 -2.87 -26.71
CA SER A 443 22.06 -3.04 -25.57
C SER A 443 22.41 -1.68 -24.95
N GLY A 444 22.36 -1.60 -23.62
CA GLY A 444 22.60 -0.39 -22.86
C GLY A 444 21.35 0.50 -22.65
N ASP A 445 20.24 0.25 -23.35
CA ASP A 445 18.97 0.94 -23.12
C ASP A 445 18.32 0.49 -21.82
N VAL A 446 17.40 1.32 -21.31
CA VAL A 446 16.50 1.00 -20.18
C VAL A 446 15.09 1.42 -20.57
N LEU A 447 14.09 0.56 -20.30
CA LEU A 447 12.67 0.88 -20.52
C LEU A 447 11.92 0.99 -19.21
N LEU A 448 11.19 2.10 -19.02
CA LEU A 448 10.19 2.28 -17.99
C LEU A 448 8.78 2.22 -18.59
N ILE A 449 7.92 1.36 -18.05
CA ILE A 449 6.47 1.36 -18.31
C ILE A 449 5.80 1.89 -17.05
N ALA A 450 5.18 3.08 -17.14
CA ALA A 450 4.68 3.82 -15.99
C ALA A 450 3.16 4.02 -16.06
N GLY A 451 2.54 4.18 -14.88
CA GLY A 451 1.13 4.51 -14.69
C GLY A 451 0.33 3.42 -14.02
N LYS A 452 0.25 2.23 -14.59
CA LYS A 452 -0.61 1.13 -14.11
C LYS A 452 0.05 0.27 -13.04
N GLY A 453 1.37 0.07 -13.10
CA GLY A 453 2.08 -0.74 -12.11
C GLY A 453 1.48 -2.14 -11.97
N HIS A 454 0.86 -2.42 -10.81
CA HIS A 454 0.27 -3.72 -10.46
C HIS A 454 -1.19 -3.91 -10.95
N GLU A 455 -1.80 -2.92 -11.59
CA GLU A 455 -3.20 -2.99 -12.05
C GLU A 455 -3.40 -4.10 -13.10
N THR A 456 -4.55 -4.78 -13.01
CA THR A 456 -4.92 -5.91 -13.89
C THR A 456 -6.11 -5.61 -14.78
N GLY A 457 -6.50 -4.33 -14.91
CA GLY A 457 -7.59 -3.88 -15.75
C GLY A 457 -7.36 -2.49 -16.32
N GLN A 458 -8.05 -2.18 -17.42
CA GLN A 458 -8.16 -0.85 -18.01
C GLN A 458 -9.62 -0.41 -17.96
N ILE A 459 -9.89 0.77 -17.40
CA ILE A 459 -11.25 1.30 -17.23
C ILE A 459 -11.57 2.15 -18.45
N ILE A 460 -12.55 1.70 -19.24
CA ILE A 460 -13.02 2.37 -20.46
C ILE A 460 -14.55 2.54 -20.33
N GLY A 461 -15.04 3.77 -20.20
CA GLY A 461 -16.42 4.02 -19.80
C GLY A 461 -16.70 3.36 -18.43
N ASP A 462 -17.79 2.62 -18.36
CA ASP A 462 -18.21 1.85 -17.18
C ASP A 462 -17.64 0.42 -17.13
N LYS A 463 -16.81 0.04 -18.12
CA LYS A 463 -16.27 -1.32 -18.25
C LYS A 463 -14.83 -1.41 -17.76
N ILE A 464 -14.52 -2.51 -17.09
CA ILE A 464 -13.13 -2.89 -16.77
C ILE A 464 -12.71 -3.97 -17.75
N VAL A 465 -11.83 -3.64 -18.68
CA VAL A 465 -11.24 -4.56 -19.66
C VAL A 465 -10.02 -5.21 -19.01
N PRO A 466 -9.91 -6.55 -18.99
CA PRO A 466 -8.71 -7.22 -18.47
C PRO A 466 -7.46 -6.76 -19.24
N PHE A 467 -6.49 -6.22 -18.52
CA PHE A 467 -5.20 -5.77 -19.06
C PHE A 467 -4.18 -5.64 -17.94
N SER A 468 -2.94 -6.03 -18.19
CA SER A 468 -1.82 -5.74 -17.29
C SER A 468 -0.54 -5.45 -18.07
N ASP A 469 0.27 -4.51 -17.59
CA ASP A 469 1.59 -4.22 -18.15
C ASP A 469 2.49 -5.45 -18.14
N HIS A 470 2.42 -6.27 -17.07
CA HIS A 470 3.16 -7.54 -16.95
C HIS A 470 2.79 -8.53 -18.06
N GLY A 471 1.50 -8.67 -18.36
CA GLY A 471 1.01 -9.55 -19.44
C GLY A 471 1.48 -9.08 -20.81
N ALA A 472 1.41 -7.77 -21.08
CA ALA A 472 1.87 -7.16 -22.32
C ALA A 472 3.39 -7.33 -22.52
N VAL A 473 4.19 -7.12 -21.46
CA VAL A 473 5.64 -7.35 -21.52
C VAL A 473 5.95 -8.83 -21.76
N ALA A 474 5.29 -9.74 -21.06
CA ALA A 474 5.51 -11.18 -21.24
C ALA A 474 5.19 -11.63 -22.68
N ALA A 475 4.09 -11.13 -23.27
CA ALA A 475 3.72 -11.41 -24.66
C ALA A 475 4.76 -10.85 -25.64
N ALA A 476 5.19 -9.60 -25.46
CA ALA A 476 6.21 -8.97 -26.31
C ALA A 476 7.57 -9.69 -26.26
N LEU A 477 8.00 -10.15 -25.09
CA LEU A 477 9.25 -10.91 -24.94
C LEU A 477 9.20 -12.29 -25.60
N GLN A 478 7.99 -12.89 -25.69
CA GLN A 478 7.76 -14.16 -26.40
C GLN A 478 7.56 -13.99 -27.90
N GLY A 479 7.58 -12.76 -28.44
CA GLY A 479 7.31 -12.49 -29.86
C GLY A 479 5.84 -12.71 -30.26
N LYS A 480 4.92 -12.76 -29.30
CA LYS A 480 3.49 -12.84 -29.56
C LYS A 480 2.95 -11.42 -29.75
N VAL A 481 2.26 -11.19 -30.87
CA VAL A 481 1.50 -9.96 -31.08
C VAL A 481 0.33 -9.98 -30.10
N ALA A 482 0.11 -8.86 -29.39
CA ALA A 482 -0.98 -8.71 -28.43
C ALA A 482 -2.34 -8.71 -29.13
#